data_4dbfaf183bc0ae28fca275c5610919f3
#
_entry.id   4dbfaf183bc0ae28fca275c5610919f3
#
_cell.length_a   1.000
_cell.length_b   1.000
_cell.length_c   1.000
_cell.angle_alpha   90.00
_cell.angle_beta   90.00
_cell.angle_gamma   90.00
#
_symmetry.space_group_name_H-M   'P 1'
#
loop_
_entity.id
_entity.type
_entity.pdbx_description
1 polymer ?
#
loop_
_entity_poly.entity_id
_entity_poly.type
_entity_poly.pdbx_seq_one_letter_code
_entity_poly.pdbx_strand_id
1 'polypeptide(L)'
;MKLIHSATLMAALALVVSVSSHSAQVWTEGVNYFLVQPPRPTSVPPGKVEVTEVFSYACPACNIFQPTMHKLKQSLPANALIDYLPAAFNTAEDWPMFQLAYVTAQVLGVDQQTHDAMFDAVWKGGDLSTTEPSTRSLKSRMPTIEDAAKFYSQRAGVPVEKFIATSKSFSADLKVRTDQDLIMAYKIDRTPTIVVNGKYRLHVESAGGTDQIVELIKYLVAKESK
;
A
#
# COMPACT_ATOMS: atom_id res chain seq x y z
N MET A 1 64.02 -55.55 23.00
CA MET A 1 63.60 -54.12 23.23
C MET A 1 63.16 -53.57 21.89
N LYS A 2 61.83 -53.41 21.68
CA LYS A 2 61.27 -52.86 20.45
C LYS A 2 60.64 -51.52 20.79
N LEU A 3 61.15 -50.42 20.22
CA LEU A 3 60.63 -49.11 20.33
C LEU A 3 59.47 -48.95 19.33
N ILE A 4 58.29 -48.63 19.84
CA ILE A 4 57.10 -48.30 19.05
C ILE A 4 57.04 -46.78 18.93
N HIS A 5 57.20 -46.27 17.70
CA HIS A 5 56.99 -44.84 17.41
C HIS A 5 55.50 -44.61 17.07
N SER A 6 54.77 -43.91 17.96
CA SER A 6 53.42 -43.45 17.70
C SER A 6 53.48 -42.14 16.89
N ALA A 7 53.05 -42.21 15.65
CA ALA A 7 52.80 -40.98 14.82
C ALA A 7 51.44 -40.46 15.09
N THR A 8 51.33 -39.28 15.69
CA THR A 8 50.08 -38.54 15.90
C THR A 8 49.73 -37.76 14.64
N LEU A 9 48.66 -38.17 13.95
CA LEU A 9 48.12 -37.51 12.77
C LEU A 9 47.20 -36.36 13.22
N MET A 10 47.64 -35.13 13.08
CA MET A 10 46.80 -33.90 13.30
C MET A 10 45.96 -33.63 12.04
N ALA A 11 44.67 -33.94 12.11
CA ALA A 11 43.72 -33.57 11.06
C ALA A 11 43.30 -32.11 11.24
N ALA A 12 43.79 -31.22 10.39
CA ALA A 12 43.34 -29.82 10.34
C ALA A 12 41.98 -29.74 9.64
N LEU A 13 40.93 -29.47 10.41
CA LEU A 13 39.56 -29.23 9.90
C LEU A 13 39.50 -27.81 9.37
N ALA A 14 39.59 -27.63 8.06
CA ALA A 14 39.40 -26.32 7.41
C ALA A 14 37.89 -25.99 7.39
N LEU A 15 37.45 -25.02 8.22
CA LEU A 15 36.13 -24.43 8.15
C LEU A 15 36.04 -23.57 6.87
N VAL A 16 35.35 -24.08 5.85
CA VAL A 16 34.97 -23.28 4.68
C VAL A 16 33.78 -22.40 5.07
N VAL A 17 34.06 -21.16 5.43
CA VAL A 17 33.02 -20.14 5.60
C VAL A 17 32.50 -19.75 4.21
N SER A 18 31.36 -20.30 3.81
CA SER A 18 30.67 -19.90 2.60
C SER A 18 30.11 -18.47 2.81
N VAL A 19 30.82 -17.47 2.34
CA VAL A 19 30.33 -16.09 2.24
C VAL A 19 29.31 -16.06 1.09
N SER A 20 28.01 -16.12 1.43
CA SER A 20 26.94 -15.90 0.47
C SER A 20 27.03 -14.44 0.00
N SER A 21 27.63 -14.22 -1.16
CA SER A 21 27.61 -12.92 -1.84
C SER A 21 26.18 -12.63 -2.26
N HIS A 22 25.42 -11.90 -1.43
CA HIS A 22 24.18 -11.26 -1.88
C HIS A 22 24.61 -10.17 -2.87
N SER A 23 24.50 -10.45 -4.16
CA SER A 23 24.59 -9.41 -5.16
C SER A 23 23.49 -8.39 -4.87
N ALA A 24 23.86 -7.15 -4.54
CA ALA A 24 22.88 -6.09 -4.34
C ALA A 24 22.03 -5.99 -5.62
N GLN A 25 20.72 -6.10 -5.48
CA GLN A 25 19.81 -5.98 -6.62
C GLN A 25 19.94 -4.58 -7.19
N VAL A 26 20.21 -4.48 -8.50
CA VAL A 26 20.30 -3.21 -9.20
C VAL A 26 18.91 -2.82 -9.69
N TRP A 27 18.39 -1.71 -9.17
CA TRP A 27 17.11 -1.14 -9.60
C TRP A 27 17.33 -0.11 -10.70
N THR A 28 16.65 -0.27 -11.83
CA THR A 28 16.81 0.56 -13.04
C THR A 28 15.60 1.45 -13.25
N GLU A 29 15.84 2.75 -13.37
CA GLU A 29 14.84 3.73 -13.78
C GLU A 29 14.32 3.43 -15.20
N GLY A 30 13.02 3.61 -15.41
CA GLY A 30 12.36 3.25 -16.67
C GLY A 30 12.06 1.76 -16.84
N VAL A 31 12.53 0.91 -15.90
CA VAL A 31 12.27 -0.55 -15.87
C VAL A 31 11.55 -0.95 -14.59
N ASN A 32 12.20 -0.74 -13.45
CA ASN A 32 11.66 -1.15 -12.15
C ASN A 32 10.81 -0.05 -11.50
N TYR A 33 11.14 1.20 -11.74
CA TYR A 33 10.40 2.37 -11.30
C TYR A 33 10.47 3.48 -12.35
N PHE A 34 9.50 4.39 -12.32
CA PHE A 34 9.34 5.44 -13.32
C PHE A 34 9.28 6.81 -12.64
N LEU A 35 9.88 7.83 -13.27
CA LEU A 35 9.81 9.19 -12.74
C LEU A 35 8.42 9.80 -12.93
N VAL A 36 7.96 10.47 -11.88
CA VAL A 36 6.87 11.45 -11.95
C VAL A 36 7.46 12.79 -12.38
N GLN A 37 7.01 13.33 -13.49
CA GLN A 37 7.53 14.60 -14.02
C GLN A 37 6.37 15.55 -14.37
N PRO A 38 6.37 16.77 -13.80
CA PRO A 38 7.23 17.23 -12.71
C PRO A 38 6.92 16.50 -11.38
N PRO A 39 7.89 16.40 -10.46
CA PRO A 39 7.64 15.86 -9.12
C PRO A 39 6.52 16.64 -8.41
N ARG A 40 5.73 15.95 -7.60
CA ARG A 40 4.64 16.57 -6.85
C ARG A 40 5.06 16.80 -5.40
N PRO A 41 4.59 17.89 -4.78
CA PRO A 41 4.80 18.09 -3.35
C PRO A 41 4.14 16.96 -2.55
N THR A 42 4.74 16.63 -1.42
CA THR A 42 4.23 15.64 -0.47
C THR A 42 3.48 16.31 0.67
N SER A 43 2.65 15.56 1.38
CA SER A 43 1.89 16.01 2.55
C SER A 43 2.67 15.86 3.86
N VAL A 44 3.86 15.23 3.83
CA VAL A 44 4.66 14.91 5.01
C VAL A 44 5.58 16.06 5.42
N PRO A 45 5.94 16.18 6.72
CA PRO A 45 6.88 17.19 7.20
C PRO A 45 8.26 17.10 6.53
N PRO A 46 9.02 18.21 6.49
CA PRO A 46 10.41 18.20 6.00
C PRO A 46 11.25 17.12 6.69
N GLY A 47 12.10 16.42 5.93
CA GLY A 47 12.93 15.32 6.41
C GLY A 47 12.20 13.97 6.51
N LYS A 48 10.92 13.91 6.18
CA LYS A 48 10.17 12.67 6.00
C LYS A 48 10.04 12.31 4.53
N VAL A 49 9.92 11.02 4.25
CA VAL A 49 9.69 10.47 2.91
C VAL A 49 8.29 9.88 2.87
N GLU A 50 7.46 10.36 1.96
CA GLU A 50 6.12 9.85 1.75
C GLU A 50 6.14 8.58 0.89
N VAL A 51 5.41 7.57 1.31
CA VAL A 51 5.16 6.34 0.54
C VAL A 51 3.65 6.19 0.39
N THR A 52 3.13 6.52 -0.79
CA THR A 52 1.70 6.54 -1.08
C THR A 52 1.29 5.28 -1.81
N GLU A 53 0.33 4.53 -1.26
CA GLU A 53 -0.38 3.49 -2.00
C GLU A 53 -1.58 4.11 -2.72
N VAL A 54 -1.60 4.00 -4.05
CA VAL A 54 -2.81 4.29 -4.84
C VAL A 54 -3.65 3.02 -4.90
N PHE A 55 -4.85 3.07 -4.38
CA PHE A 55 -5.67 1.90 -4.11
C PHE A 55 -7.16 2.11 -4.36
N SER A 56 -7.94 1.03 -4.32
CA SER A 56 -9.38 1.06 -4.07
C SER A 56 -9.76 -0.10 -3.16
N TYR A 57 -10.71 0.12 -2.26
CA TYR A 57 -11.24 -0.96 -1.42
C TYR A 57 -11.89 -2.08 -2.24
N ALA A 58 -12.50 -1.76 -3.39
CA ALA A 58 -13.09 -2.75 -4.28
C ALA A 58 -12.09 -3.41 -5.25
N CYS A 59 -10.82 -3.01 -5.25
CA CYS A 59 -9.79 -3.61 -6.11
C CYS A 59 -9.30 -4.96 -5.56
N PRO A 60 -9.48 -6.09 -6.30
CA PRO A 60 -9.01 -7.39 -5.86
C PRO A 60 -7.50 -7.44 -5.63
N ALA A 61 -6.73 -6.83 -6.52
CA ALA A 61 -5.27 -6.78 -6.42
C ALA A 61 -4.80 -6.00 -5.19
N CYS A 62 -5.51 -4.91 -4.81
CA CYS A 62 -5.21 -4.16 -3.59
C CYS A 62 -5.49 -4.99 -2.34
N ASN A 63 -6.60 -5.76 -2.31
CA ASN A 63 -6.87 -6.67 -1.21
C ASN A 63 -5.77 -7.74 -1.06
N ILE A 64 -5.32 -8.33 -2.17
CA ILE A 64 -4.20 -9.30 -2.19
C ILE A 64 -2.89 -8.63 -1.74
N PHE A 65 -2.72 -7.34 -1.97
CA PHE A 65 -1.52 -6.59 -1.64
C PHE A 65 -1.44 -6.18 -0.15
N GLN A 66 -2.53 -6.24 0.63
CA GLN A 66 -2.55 -5.83 2.05
C GLN A 66 -1.47 -6.49 2.91
N PRO A 67 -1.17 -7.81 2.81
CA PRO A 67 -0.07 -8.40 3.56
C PRO A 67 1.31 -7.77 3.23
N THR A 68 1.51 -7.35 1.98
CA THR A 68 2.74 -6.65 1.55
C THR A 68 2.80 -5.25 2.16
N MET A 69 1.69 -4.52 2.22
CA MET A 69 1.61 -3.23 2.91
C MET A 69 1.87 -3.35 4.40
N HIS A 70 1.37 -4.40 5.07
CA HIS A 70 1.68 -4.66 6.48
C HIS A 70 3.18 -4.93 6.69
N LYS A 71 3.80 -5.76 5.81
CA LYS A 71 5.24 -6.00 5.84
C LYS A 71 6.04 -4.70 5.61
N LEU A 72 5.58 -3.86 4.70
CA LEU A 72 6.19 -2.56 4.41
C LEU A 72 6.13 -1.64 5.62
N LYS A 73 4.95 -1.47 6.25
CA LYS A 73 4.76 -0.68 7.48
C LYS A 73 5.75 -1.07 8.59
N GLN A 74 6.02 -2.36 8.75
CA GLN A 74 6.94 -2.89 9.78
C GLN A 74 8.42 -2.73 9.41
N SER A 75 8.76 -2.62 8.15
CA SER A 75 10.14 -2.66 7.65
C SER A 75 10.70 -1.32 7.18
N LEU A 76 9.86 -0.31 7.02
CA LEU A 76 10.28 1.04 6.66
C LEU A 76 10.97 1.76 7.83
N PRO A 77 11.97 2.62 7.55
CA PRO A 77 12.62 3.42 8.57
C PRO A 77 11.65 4.47 9.14
N ALA A 78 11.91 4.95 10.36
CA ALA A 78 11.05 5.89 11.09
C ALA A 78 10.83 7.26 10.40
N ASN A 79 11.63 7.59 9.39
CA ASN A 79 11.45 8.79 8.57
C ASN A 79 10.57 8.57 7.34
N ALA A 80 10.12 7.34 7.05
CA ALA A 80 9.14 7.06 6.01
C ALA A 80 7.73 7.03 6.61
N LEU A 81 6.78 7.68 5.92
CA LEU A 81 5.37 7.72 6.31
C LEU A 81 4.52 7.17 5.19
N ILE A 82 3.64 6.23 5.53
CA ILE A 82 2.69 5.65 4.58
C ILE A 82 1.46 6.54 4.51
N ASP A 83 1.04 6.84 3.28
CA ASP A 83 -0.20 7.51 2.94
C ASP A 83 -0.98 6.71 1.90
N TYR A 84 -2.26 7.04 1.72
CA TYR A 84 -3.17 6.32 0.86
C TYR A 84 -3.93 7.30 -0.05
N LEU A 85 -3.93 7.00 -1.35
CA LEU A 85 -4.62 7.78 -2.37
C LEU A 85 -5.71 6.93 -3.03
N PRO A 86 -7.00 7.19 -2.75
CA PRO A 86 -8.08 6.36 -3.25
C PRO A 86 -8.38 6.65 -4.73
N ALA A 87 -8.38 5.61 -5.56
CA ALA A 87 -8.71 5.66 -6.99
C ALA A 87 -10.17 5.26 -7.27
N ALA A 88 -10.76 5.79 -8.35
CA ALA A 88 -12.14 5.54 -8.77
C ALA A 88 -12.23 5.10 -10.25
N PHE A 89 -11.44 4.09 -10.66
CA PHE A 89 -11.34 3.67 -12.05
C PHE A 89 -12.53 2.84 -12.53
N ASN A 90 -13.18 2.07 -11.65
CA ASN A 90 -14.25 1.16 -12.02
C ASN A 90 -15.58 1.60 -11.40
N THR A 91 -16.42 2.23 -12.21
CA THR A 91 -17.76 2.69 -11.77
C THR A 91 -18.75 1.54 -11.63
N ALA A 92 -18.56 0.41 -12.34
CA ALA A 92 -19.43 -0.76 -12.24
C ALA A 92 -19.33 -1.48 -10.90
N GLU A 93 -18.16 -1.40 -10.25
CA GLU A 93 -17.89 -1.94 -8.91
C GLU A 93 -17.97 -0.86 -7.82
N ASP A 94 -18.55 0.27 -8.14
CA ASP A 94 -18.80 1.41 -7.23
C ASP A 94 -17.54 1.99 -6.56
N TRP A 95 -16.42 1.97 -7.27
CA TRP A 95 -15.18 2.57 -6.77
C TRP A 95 -15.32 4.04 -6.36
N PRO A 96 -16.12 4.89 -7.05
CA PRO A 96 -16.36 6.27 -6.62
C PRO A 96 -16.97 6.38 -5.22
N MET A 97 -17.88 5.47 -4.85
CA MET A 97 -18.46 5.43 -3.50
C MET A 97 -17.37 5.12 -2.46
N PHE A 98 -16.51 4.14 -2.73
CA PHE A 98 -15.40 3.81 -1.83
C PHE A 98 -14.36 4.93 -1.74
N GLN A 99 -14.08 5.64 -2.85
CA GLN A 99 -13.23 6.83 -2.83
C GLN A 99 -13.82 7.89 -1.91
N LEU A 100 -15.11 8.21 -2.07
CA LEU A 100 -15.80 9.19 -1.24
C LEU A 100 -15.83 8.75 0.24
N ALA A 101 -16.05 7.47 0.52
CA ALA A 101 -16.03 6.94 1.88
C ALA A 101 -14.67 7.10 2.54
N TYR A 102 -13.57 6.78 1.83
CA TYR A 102 -12.21 6.96 2.34
C TYR A 102 -11.88 8.44 2.58
N VAL A 103 -12.15 9.30 1.59
CA VAL A 103 -11.95 10.76 1.71
C VAL A 103 -12.72 11.33 2.88
N THR A 104 -13.98 10.89 3.08
CA THR A 104 -14.79 11.31 4.24
C THR A 104 -14.13 10.89 5.55
N ALA A 105 -13.60 9.66 5.62
CA ALA A 105 -12.86 9.19 6.79
C ALA A 105 -11.59 10.01 7.05
N GLN A 106 -10.86 10.42 6.01
CA GLN A 106 -9.70 11.33 6.12
C GLN A 106 -10.11 12.69 6.69
N VAL A 107 -11.19 13.29 6.19
CA VAL A 107 -11.72 14.58 6.72
C VAL A 107 -12.10 14.46 8.19
N LEU A 108 -12.55 13.28 8.61
CA LEU A 108 -12.94 13.00 10.01
C LEU A 108 -11.77 12.50 10.88
N GLY A 109 -10.58 12.25 10.29
CA GLY A 109 -9.38 11.77 10.99
C GLY A 109 -9.48 10.33 11.49
N VAL A 110 -10.24 9.48 10.81
CA VAL A 110 -10.47 8.07 11.19
C VAL A 110 -10.04 7.05 10.13
N ASP A 111 -9.48 7.52 9.01
CA ASP A 111 -9.06 6.72 7.87
C ASP A 111 -8.00 5.67 8.24
N GLN A 112 -6.91 6.07 8.88
CA GLN A 112 -5.79 5.17 9.20
C GLN A 112 -6.19 4.01 10.11
N GLN A 113 -7.00 4.29 11.13
CA GLN A 113 -7.43 3.26 12.11
C GLN A 113 -8.48 2.29 11.55
N THR A 114 -9.16 2.66 10.46
CA THR A 114 -10.25 1.87 9.87
C THR A 114 -9.88 1.22 8.54
N HIS A 115 -8.71 1.55 7.98
CA HIS A 115 -8.31 1.14 6.63
C HIS A 115 -8.34 -0.39 6.42
N ASP A 116 -7.65 -1.13 7.26
CA ASP A 116 -7.58 -2.59 7.17
C ASP A 116 -8.96 -3.24 7.42
N ALA A 117 -9.73 -2.69 8.37
CA ALA A 117 -11.08 -3.17 8.68
C ALA A 117 -12.07 -2.93 7.53
N MET A 118 -11.87 -1.87 6.72
CA MET A 118 -12.69 -1.62 5.54
C MET A 118 -12.41 -2.66 4.45
N PHE A 119 -11.15 -3.02 4.18
CA PHE A 119 -10.83 -4.14 3.30
C PHE A 119 -11.52 -5.43 3.76
N ASP A 120 -11.47 -5.72 5.05
CA ASP A 120 -12.16 -6.88 5.63
C ASP A 120 -13.68 -6.83 5.39
N ALA A 121 -14.31 -5.68 5.58
CA ALA A 121 -15.75 -5.50 5.38
C ALA A 121 -16.17 -5.65 3.90
N VAL A 122 -15.30 -5.30 2.97
CA VAL A 122 -15.55 -5.47 1.53
C VAL A 122 -15.33 -6.93 1.10
N TRP A 123 -14.25 -7.58 1.56
CA TRP A 123 -13.79 -8.86 0.98
C TRP A 123 -14.19 -10.10 1.78
N LYS A 124 -14.55 -9.96 3.06
CA LYS A 124 -14.96 -11.11 3.90
C LYS A 124 -16.48 -11.31 3.98
N GLY A 125 -17.23 -10.77 3.00
CA GLY A 125 -18.67 -11.06 2.87
C GLY A 125 -19.59 -10.19 3.72
N GLY A 126 -19.19 -8.96 4.05
CA GLY A 126 -20.02 -7.99 4.77
C GLY A 126 -20.97 -7.19 3.86
N ASP A 127 -21.68 -6.23 4.48
CA ASP A 127 -22.63 -5.33 3.79
C ASP A 127 -21.96 -4.43 2.75
N LEU A 128 -20.64 -4.22 2.86
CA LEU A 128 -19.85 -3.43 1.93
C LEU A 128 -19.25 -4.26 0.77
N SER A 129 -19.50 -5.57 0.71
CA SER A 129 -19.07 -6.38 -0.42
C SER A 129 -19.83 -6.01 -1.69
N THR A 130 -19.10 -5.83 -2.79
CA THR A 130 -19.64 -5.55 -4.13
C THR A 130 -20.04 -6.82 -4.88
N THR A 131 -19.59 -7.99 -4.40
CA THR A 131 -19.80 -9.28 -5.05
C THR A 131 -20.52 -10.27 -4.14
N GLU A 132 -21.29 -11.17 -4.76
CA GLU A 132 -21.91 -12.29 -4.09
C GLU A 132 -20.86 -13.34 -3.73
N PRO A 133 -20.81 -13.83 -2.45
CA PRO A 133 -19.78 -14.77 -2.02
C PRO A 133 -19.76 -16.08 -2.80
N SER A 134 -20.94 -16.57 -3.22
CA SER A 134 -21.11 -17.87 -3.87
C SER A 134 -20.78 -17.86 -5.37
N THR A 135 -21.10 -16.77 -6.07
CA THR A 135 -20.99 -16.68 -7.54
C THR A 135 -19.85 -15.76 -8.01
N ARG A 136 -19.34 -14.90 -7.11
CA ARG A 136 -18.42 -13.81 -7.44
C ARG A 136 -18.95 -12.81 -8.47
N SER A 137 -20.25 -12.89 -8.79
CA SER A 137 -20.92 -11.88 -9.61
C SER A 137 -21.16 -10.60 -8.79
N LEU A 138 -21.34 -9.49 -9.47
CA LEU A 138 -21.70 -8.24 -8.81
C LEU A 138 -23.07 -8.39 -8.12
N LYS A 139 -23.20 -7.81 -6.94
CA LYS A 139 -24.49 -7.75 -6.23
C LYS A 139 -25.49 -6.92 -7.02
N SER A 140 -26.76 -7.28 -6.95
CA SER A 140 -27.87 -6.49 -7.52
C SER A 140 -28.03 -5.13 -6.81
N ARG A 141 -27.69 -5.08 -5.51
CA ARG A 141 -27.62 -3.84 -4.72
C ARG A 141 -26.15 -3.60 -4.32
N MET A 142 -25.57 -2.56 -4.86
CA MET A 142 -24.25 -2.09 -4.46
C MET A 142 -24.28 -1.39 -3.09
N PRO A 143 -23.17 -1.42 -2.32
CA PRO A 143 -23.06 -0.67 -1.08
C PRO A 143 -23.21 0.83 -1.34
N THR A 144 -23.75 1.56 -0.35
CA THR A 144 -23.97 2.99 -0.41
C THR A 144 -23.12 3.74 0.60
N ILE A 145 -23.09 5.07 0.51
CA ILE A 145 -22.39 5.90 1.50
C ILE A 145 -23.03 5.77 2.90
N GLU A 146 -24.32 5.46 2.98
CA GLU A 146 -25.02 5.15 4.23
C GLU A 146 -24.55 3.84 4.85
N ASP A 147 -24.26 2.83 4.03
CA ASP A 147 -23.68 1.55 4.50
C ASP A 147 -22.24 1.78 5.01
N ALA A 148 -21.44 2.58 4.30
CA ALA A 148 -20.13 3.02 4.77
C ALA A 148 -20.23 3.82 6.08
N ALA A 149 -21.20 4.73 6.21
CA ALA A 149 -21.40 5.51 7.44
C ALA A 149 -21.70 4.61 8.65
N LYS A 150 -22.50 3.54 8.48
CA LYS A 150 -22.74 2.54 9.54
C LYS A 150 -21.46 1.82 9.93
N PHE A 151 -20.63 1.43 8.95
CA PHE A 151 -19.33 0.82 9.20
C PHE A 151 -18.43 1.74 10.04
N TYR A 152 -18.25 3.01 9.65
CA TYR A 152 -17.42 3.96 10.39
C TYR A 152 -18.00 4.29 11.76
N SER A 153 -19.32 4.27 11.92
CA SER A 153 -19.95 4.40 13.23
C SER A 153 -19.59 3.25 14.15
N GLN A 154 -19.66 2.02 13.67
CA GLN A 154 -19.33 0.83 14.46
C GLN A 154 -17.83 0.71 14.77
N ARG A 155 -16.95 1.11 13.85
CA ARG A 155 -15.52 0.91 13.95
C ARG A 155 -14.77 2.07 14.61
N ALA A 156 -15.26 3.30 14.45
CA ALA A 156 -14.58 4.51 14.89
C ALA A 156 -15.46 5.43 15.74
N GLY A 157 -16.70 5.04 16.04
CA GLY A 157 -17.62 5.84 16.86
C GLY A 157 -18.11 7.13 16.19
N VAL A 158 -17.95 7.26 14.87
CA VAL A 158 -18.43 8.44 14.13
C VAL A 158 -19.95 8.35 13.97
N PRO A 159 -20.75 9.34 14.43
CA PRO A 159 -22.18 9.32 14.20
C PRO A 159 -22.53 9.22 12.71
N VAL A 160 -23.49 8.36 12.35
CA VAL A 160 -23.89 8.10 10.94
C VAL A 160 -24.24 9.41 10.23
N GLU A 161 -25.03 10.26 10.86
CA GLU A 161 -25.46 11.55 10.30
C GLU A 161 -24.28 12.49 10.07
N LYS A 162 -23.28 12.48 10.97
CA LYS A 162 -22.05 13.26 10.83
C LYS A 162 -21.23 12.78 9.63
N PHE A 163 -21.10 11.46 9.46
CA PHE A 163 -20.39 10.89 8.31
C PHE A 163 -21.07 11.29 6.98
N ILE A 164 -22.39 11.11 6.88
CA ILE A 164 -23.17 11.46 5.70
C ILE A 164 -23.10 12.97 5.42
N ALA A 165 -23.20 13.83 6.44
CA ALA A 165 -23.07 15.28 6.26
C ALA A 165 -21.66 15.66 5.77
N THR A 166 -20.61 15.01 6.32
CA THR A 166 -19.21 15.25 5.91
C THR A 166 -18.99 14.79 4.47
N SER A 167 -19.55 13.64 4.05
CA SER A 167 -19.39 13.17 2.66
C SER A 167 -19.97 14.12 1.61
N LYS A 168 -20.94 14.97 1.99
CA LYS A 168 -21.55 16.00 1.15
C LYS A 168 -20.90 17.38 1.32
N SER A 169 -19.85 17.49 2.13
CA SER A 169 -19.20 18.76 2.43
C SER A 169 -18.28 19.21 1.29
N PHE A 170 -18.06 20.53 1.23
CA PHE A 170 -17.07 21.12 0.33
C PHE A 170 -15.66 20.53 0.53
N SER A 171 -15.29 20.24 1.77
CA SER A 171 -13.97 19.65 2.08
C SER A 171 -13.79 18.27 1.48
N ALA A 172 -14.83 17.41 1.52
CA ALA A 172 -14.78 16.09 0.89
C ALA A 172 -14.75 16.22 -0.65
N ASP A 173 -15.57 17.07 -1.24
CA ASP A 173 -15.56 17.31 -2.70
C ASP A 173 -14.21 17.84 -3.18
N LEU A 174 -13.65 18.84 -2.49
CA LEU A 174 -12.32 19.38 -2.81
C LEU A 174 -11.23 18.31 -2.73
N LYS A 175 -11.27 17.46 -1.70
CA LYS A 175 -10.28 16.39 -1.54
C LYS A 175 -10.41 15.33 -2.64
N VAL A 176 -11.62 14.90 -3.00
CA VAL A 176 -11.84 13.98 -4.13
C VAL A 176 -11.23 14.52 -5.41
N ARG A 177 -11.44 15.82 -5.72
CA ARG A 177 -10.86 16.46 -6.92
C ARG A 177 -9.34 16.51 -6.83
N THR A 178 -8.79 16.89 -5.69
CA THR A 178 -7.35 16.94 -5.47
C THR A 178 -6.71 15.55 -5.65
N ASP A 179 -7.34 14.51 -5.15
CA ASP A 179 -6.87 13.13 -5.29
C ASP A 179 -6.92 12.68 -6.76
N GLN A 180 -7.96 13.05 -7.50
CA GLN A 180 -8.05 12.80 -8.95
C GLN A 180 -6.95 13.53 -9.73
N ASP A 181 -6.66 14.79 -9.39
CA ASP A 181 -5.56 15.54 -10.00
C ASP A 181 -4.19 14.90 -9.71
N LEU A 182 -3.98 14.38 -8.51
CA LEU A 182 -2.77 13.64 -8.15
C LEU A 182 -2.65 12.33 -8.95
N ILE A 183 -3.73 11.56 -9.08
CA ILE A 183 -3.77 10.33 -9.90
C ILE A 183 -3.37 10.63 -11.34
N MET A 184 -3.90 11.70 -11.93
CA MET A 184 -3.52 12.13 -13.27
C MET A 184 -2.06 12.58 -13.35
N ALA A 185 -1.61 13.39 -12.38
CA ALA A 185 -0.23 13.91 -12.34
C ALA A 185 0.81 12.79 -12.15
N TYR A 186 0.49 11.76 -11.38
CA TYR A 186 1.31 10.57 -11.21
C TYR A 186 1.22 9.59 -12.41
N LYS A 187 0.30 9.85 -13.37
CA LYS A 187 0.03 8.97 -14.51
C LYS A 187 -0.31 7.54 -14.05
N ILE A 188 -1.20 7.46 -13.05
CA ILE A 188 -1.66 6.17 -12.51
C ILE A 188 -2.70 5.57 -13.45
N ASP A 189 -2.44 4.36 -13.91
CA ASP A 189 -3.30 3.59 -14.82
C ASP A 189 -3.82 2.28 -14.22
N ARG A 190 -3.36 1.93 -13.01
CA ARG A 190 -3.73 0.70 -12.29
C ARG A 190 -3.56 0.82 -10.79
N THR A 191 -4.20 -0.11 -10.07
CA THR A 191 -4.03 -0.27 -8.61
C THR A 191 -3.71 -1.73 -8.28
N PRO A 192 -2.87 -2.03 -7.26
CA PRO A 192 -2.13 -1.04 -6.49
C PRO A 192 -0.95 -0.44 -7.28
N THR A 193 -0.69 0.83 -7.07
CA THR A 193 0.53 1.52 -7.51
C THR A 193 1.14 2.24 -6.31
N ILE A 194 2.45 2.17 -6.15
CA ILE A 194 3.15 2.90 -5.09
C ILE A 194 3.80 4.14 -5.70
N VAL A 195 3.71 5.26 -4.97
CA VAL A 195 4.45 6.49 -5.27
C VAL A 195 5.34 6.83 -4.09
N VAL A 196 6.64 7.02 -4.33
CA VAL A 196 7.61 7.40 -3.30
C VAL A 196 7.97 8.87 -3.49
N ASN A 197 7.75 9.64 -2.43
CA ASN A 197 8.10 11.06 -2.30
C ASN A 197 7.60 11.96 -3.44
N GLY A 198 6.45 11.62 -4.04
CA GLY A 198 5.89 12.35 -5.19
C GLY A 198 6.76 12.30 -6.45
N LYS A 199 7.81 11.47 -6.49
CA LYS A 199 8.85 11.45 -7.54
C LYS A 199 8.92 10.13 -8.30
N TYR A 200 8.69 9.00 -7.64
CA TYR A 200 8.88 7.68 -8.23
C TYR A 200 7.59 6.88 -8.14
N ARG A 201 7.07 6.41 -9.26
CA ARG A 201 5.96 5.45 -9.29
C ARG A 201 6.45 4.06 -9.66
N LEU A 202 5.86 3.03 -9.08
CA LEU A 202 6.22 1.64 -9.31
C LEU A 202 5.01 0.71 -9.08
N HIS A 203 5.04 -0.45 -9.72
CA HIS A 203 4.02 -1.49 -9.58
C HIS A 203 4.68 -2.79 -9.15
N VAL A 204 3.87 -3.74 -8.67
CA VAL A 204 4.35 -5.07 -8.26
C VAL A 204 5.09 -5.76 -9.40
N GLU A 205 4.54 -5.72 -10.62
CA GLU A 205 5.12 -6.37 -11.79
C GLU A 205 6.45 -5.74 -12.21
N SER A 206 6.55 -4.41 -12.22
CA SER A 206 7.80 -3.71 -12.58
C SER A 206 8.91 -3.95 -11.56
N ALA A 207 8.56 -4.15 -10.31
CA ALA A 207 9.52 -4.50 -9.26
C ALA A 207 9.98 -5.96 -9.35
N GLY A 208 9.24 -6.85 -10.01
CA GLY A 208 9.52 -8.28 -10.10
C GLY A 208 8.78 -9.14 -9.08
N GLY A 209 7.81 -8.59 -8.35
CA GLY A 209 6.97 -9.30 -7.40
C GLY A 209 6.81 -8.60 -6.05
N THR A 210 6.05 -9.24 -5.15
CA THR A 210 5.67 -8.67 -3.85
C THR A 210 6.82 -8.51 -2.86
N ASP A 211 7.81 -9.39 -2.88
CA ASP A 211 8.99 -9.24 -2.03
C ASP A 211 9.95 -8.19 -2.60
N GLN A 212 10.12 -8.18 -3.91
CA GLN A 212 10.97 -7.24 -4.62
C GLN A 212 10.46 -5.80 -4.51
N ILE A 213 9.14 -5.58 -4.53
CA ILE A 213 8.59 -4.23 -4.39
C ILE A 213 8.89 -3.62 -3.03
N VAL A 214 8.90 -4.42 -1.96
CA VAL A 214 9.28 -3.96 -0.61
C VAL A 214 10.74 -3.47 -0.61
N GLU A 215 11.65 -4.23 -1.21
CA GLU A 215 13.07 -3.86 -1.27
C GLU A 215 13.30 -2.64 -2.18
N LEU A 216 12.58 -2.53 -3.29
CA LEU A 216 12.63 -1.36 -4.15
C LEU A 216 12.12 -0.10 -3.45
N ILE A 217 11.01 -0.17 -2.69
CA ILE A 217 10.50 0.96 -1.91
C ILE A 217 11.52 1.40 -0.87
N LYS A 218 12.14 0.47 -0.13
CA LYS A 218 13.22 0.78 0.83
C LYS A 218 14.40 1.47 0.15
N TYR A 219 14.81 0.99 -1.02
CA TYR A 219 15.87 1.61 -1.81
C TYR A 219 15.52 3.07 -2.17
N LEU A 220 14.29 3.31 -2.66
CA LEU A 220 13.85 4.66 -3.05
C LEU A 220 13.70 5.58 -1.82
N VAL A 221 13.19 5.07 -0.69
CA VAL A 221 13.14 5.81 0.57
C VAL A 221 14.56 6.20 1.03
N ALA A 222 15.52 5.28 1.00
CA ALA A 222 16.92 5.57 1.35
C ALA A 222 17.57 6.60 0.39
N LYS A 223 17.19 6.58 -0.89
CA LYS A 223 17.62 7.55 -1.89
C LYS A 223 17.11 8.96 -1.59
N GLU A 224 15.88 9.11 -1.10
CA GLU A 224 15.25 10.39 -0.75
C GLU A 224 15.57 10.88 0.67
N SER A 225 16.18 10.06 1.51
CA SER A 225 16.55 10.39 2.90
C SER A 225 17.94 11.06 3.02
N LYS A 226 18.60 11.37 1.90
CA LYS A 226 19.97 11.93 1.86
C LYS A 226 19.97 13.44 1.91
#